data_fef2d67e7bf50c4c0dbff3deffbf364d
#
_entry.id   fef2d67e7bf50c4c0dbff3deffbf364d
#
_cell.length_a   1.000
_cell.length_b   1.000
_cell.length_c   1.000
_cell.angle_alpha   90.00
_cell.angle_beta   90.00
_cell.angle_gamma   90.00
#
_symmetry.space_group_name_H-M   'P 1'
#
loop_
_entity.id
_entity.type
_entity.pdbx_description
1 polymer ?
#
loop_
_entity_poly.entity_id
_entity_poly.type
_entity_poly.pdbx_seq_one_letter_code
_entity_poly.pdbx_strand_id
1 'polypeptide(L)'
;MLFRSEQFVIGEIIREKAFLLLQQELPYSTAVMVDHLEEGKNGMLIIYADIIVERQSQKGIVVGKGGSMVKKIGQAARKDLELRLNNKIYLELRVKVQQKWSQDHRMIEKFGYGSK
;
A
#
# COMPACT_ATOMS: atom_id res chain seq x y z
N MET A 1 4.43 -0.73 -19.83
CA MET A 1 4.90 0.12 -18.75
C MET A 1 3.76 0.85 -18.06
N LEU A 2 3.74 0.83 -16.76
CA LEU A 2 2.71 1.51 -16.00
C LEU A 2 3.20 2.89 -15.59
N PHE A 3 2.31 3.86 -15.70
CA PHE A 3 2.64 5.23 -15.38
C PHE A 3 2.47 5.52 -13.90
N ARG A 4 2.98 6.67 -13.47
CA ARG A 4 2.90 7.09 -12.09
C ARG A 4 1.47 7.11 -11.57
N SER A 5 0.51 7.53 -12.41
CA SER A 5 -0.89 7.55 -12.01
C SER A 5 -1.42 6.15 -11.72
N GLU A 6 -0.93 5.15 -12.43
CA GLU A 6 -1.34 3.77 -12.19
C GLU A 6 -0.78 3.27 -10.88
N GLN A 7 0.46 3.65 -10.55
CA GLN A 7 1.05 3.31 -9.27
C GLN A 7 0.25 3.94 -8.13
N PHE A 8 -0.20 5.17 -8.32
CA PHE A 8 -1.02 5.83 -7.31
C PHE A 8 -2.34 5.09 -7.11
N VAL A 9 -3.00 4.70 -8.20
CA VAL A 9 -4.26 3.96 -8.10
C VAL A 9 -4.06 2.62 -7.39
N ILE A 10 -2.99 1.91 -7.72
CA ILE A 10 -2.67 0.66 -7.04
C ILE A 10 -2.52 0.90 -5.54
N GLY A 11 -1.80 1.95 -5.17
CA GLY A 11 -1.62 2.30 -3.77
C GLY A 11 -2.93 2.61 -3.07
N GLU A 12 -3.85 3.30 -3.77
CA GLU A 12 -5.14 3.63 -3.19
C GLU A 12 -6.01 2.40 -2.99
N ILE A 13 -5.92 1.42 -3.87
CA ILE A 13 -6.64 0.16 -3.68
C ILE A 13 -6.12 -0.57 -2.46
N ILE A 14 -4.81 -0.61 -2.29
CA ILE A 14 -4.22 -1.23 -1.10
C ILE A 14 -4.67 -0.50 0.16
N ARG A 15 -4.66 0.83 0.13
CA ARG A 15 -5.08 1.63 1.27
C ARG A 15 -6.54 1.39 1.59
N GLU A 16 -7.37 1.26 0.57
CA GLU A 16 -8.80 0.96 0.76
C GLU A 16 -8.99 -0.36 1.49
N LYS A 17 -8.24 -1.40 1.11
CA LYS A 17 -8.36 -2.69 1.78
C LYS A 17 -7.89 -2.62 3.22
N ALA A 18 -6.83 -1.86 3.47
CA ALA A 18 -6.39 -1.65 4.85
C ALA A 18 -7.48 -0.97 5.66
N PHE A 19 -8.10 0.07 5.09
CA PHE A 19 -9.17 0.79 5.76
C PHE A 19 -10.34 -0.13 6.08
N LEU A 20 -10.76 -0.93 5.11
CA LEU A 20 -11.91 -1.82 5.30
C LEU A 20 -11.63 -2.92 6.33
N LEU A 21 -10.43 -3.48 6.32
CA LEU A 21 -10.10 -4.57 7.23
C LEU A 21 -9.78 -4.09 8.64
N LEU A 22 -9.19 -2.92 8.78
CA LEU A 22 -8.88 -2.35 10.09
C LEU A 22 -10.02 -1.50 10.62
N GLN A 23 -11.00 -1.22 9.77
CA GLN A 23 -12.17 -0.43 10.13
C GLN A 23 -11.72 0.91 10.72
N GLN A 24 -12.09 1.20 11.97
CA GLN A 24 -11.77 2.48 12.57
C GLN A 24 -10.38 2.55 13.18
N GLU A 25 -9.64 1.46 13.11
CA GLU A 25 -8.30 1.42 13.71
C GLU A 25 -7.20 1.82 12.75
N LEU A 26 -7.51 2.05 11.48
CA LEU A 26 -6.48 2.50 10.55
C LEU A 26 -6.07 3.93 10.90
N PRO A 27 -4.77 4.17 11.13
CA PRO A 27 -4.32 5.53 11.43
C PRO A 27 -4.69 6.49 10.30
N TYR A 28 -5.16 7.67 10.68
CA TYR A 28 -5.60 8.66 9.72
C TYR A 28 -4.49 9.03 8.73
N SER A 29 -3.28 9.10 9.21
CA SER A 29 -2.13 9.48 8.38
C SER A 29 -1.41 8.25 7.84
N THR A 30 -2.16 7.32 7.26
CA THR A 30 -1.59 6.15 6.62
C THR A 30 -1.47 6.41 5.13
N ALA A 31 -0.30 6.14 4.58
CA ALA A 31 -0.05 6.27 3.15
C ALA A 31 0.43 4.95 2.58
N VAL A 32 0.29 4.77 1.29
CA VAL A 32 0.83 3.60 0.59
C VAL A 32 1.67 4.09 -0.56
N MET A 33 2.88 3.58 -0.64
CA MET A 33 3.79 3.90 -1.74
C MET A 33 4.15 2.63 -2.47
N VAL A 34 3.90 2.61 -3.77
CA VAL A 34 4.34 1.50 -4.61
C VAL A 34 5.83 1.70 -4.88
N ASP A 35 6.62 0.79 -4.34
CA ASP A 35 8.08 0.89 -4.40
C ASP A 35 8.64 0.25 -5.67
N HIS A 36 7.97 -0.78 -6.17
CA HIS A 36 8.45 -1.53 -7.33
C HIS A 36 7.26 -2.04 -8.11
N LEU A 37 7.32 -1.89 -9.42
CA LEU A 37 6.26 -2.34 -10.31
C LEU A 37 6.91 -2.76 -11.62
N GLU A 38 6.84 -4.06 -11.93
CA GLU A 38 7.39 -4.54 -13.17
C GLU A 38 6.57 -5.69 -13.69
N GLU A 39 6.70 -5.95 -14.97
CA GLU A 39 6.07 -7.10 -15.61
C GLU A 39 7.08 -8.24 -15.63
N GLY A 40 6.71 -9.33 -14.96
CA GLY A 40 7.55 -10.51 -14.91
C GLY A 40 7.24 -11.46 -16.04
N LYS A 41 7.73 -12.68 -15.90
CA LYS A 41 7.51 -13.72 -16.91
C LYS A 41 6.03 -14.05 -17.00
N ASN A 42 5.58 -14.40 -18.18
CA ASN A 42 4.19 -14.79 -18.44
C ASN A 42 3.20 -13.68 -18.17
N GLY A 43 3.68 -12.42 -18.18
CA GLY A 43 2.80 -11.27 -18.02
C GLY A 43 2.36 -11.00 -16.58
N MET A 44 2.88 -11.76 -15.61
CA MET A 44 2.56 -11.50 -14.21
C MET A 44 3.11 -10.15 -13.79
N LEU A 45 2.29 -9.36 -13.09
CA LEU A 45 2.76 -8.11 -12.53
C LEU A 45 3.35 -8.34 -11.15
N ILE A 46 4.52 -7.78 -10.92
CA ILE A 46 5.21 -7.88 -9.63
C ILE A 46 5.18 -6.52 -8.98
N ILE A 47 4.54 -6.45 -7.82
CA ILE A 47 4.32 -5.20 -7.11
C ILE A 47 4.86 -5.30 -5.69
N TYR A 48 5.74 -4.39 -5.34
CA TYR A 48 6.18 -4.21 -3.96
C TYR A 48 5.67 -2.87 -3.49
N ALA A 49 5.01 -2.85 -2.34
CA ALA A 49 4.44 -1.62 -1.82
C ALA A 49 4.65 -1.54 -0.32
N ASP A 50 4.75 -0.31 0.16
CA ASP A 50 4.95 -0.02 1.56
C ASP A 50 3.72 0.69 2.11
N ILE A 51 3.22 0.21 3.23
CA ILE A 51 2.21 0.93 3.99
C ILE A 51 2.96 1.75 5.02
N ILE A 52 2.80 3.07 4.93
CA ILE A 52 3.58 4.02 5.72
C ILE A 52 2.72 4.53 6.87
N VAL A 53 3.21 4.39 8.10
CA VAL A 53 2.56 4.93 9.28
C VAL A 53 3.55 5.83 10.00
N GLU A 54 3.05 6.60 10.99
CA GLU A 54 3.89 7.58 11.66
C GLU A 54 4.50 7.09 12.96
N ARG A 55 3.94 6.04 13.56
CA ARG A 55 4.39 5.57 14.87
C ARG A 55 4.53 4.06 14.90
N GLN A 56 5.43 3.60 15.73
CA GLN A 56 5.66 2.17 15.88
C GLN A 56 4.40 1.44 16.39
N SER A 57 3.64 2.08 17.29
CA SER A 57 2.39 1.49 17.75
C SER A 57 1.39 1.29 16.63
N GLN A 58 1.36 2.20 15.67
CA GLN A 58 0.48 2.08 14.50
C GLN A 58 0.93 0.96 13.59
N LYS A 59 2.25 0.77 13.48
CA LYS A 59 2.76 -0.35 12.69
C LYS A 59 2.26 -1.68 13.23
N GLY A 60 2.26 -1.83 14.55
CA GLY A 60 1.76 -3.05 15.17
C GLY A 60 0.31 -3.34 14.80
N ILE A 61 -0.52 -2.29 14.73
CA ILE A 61 -1.92 -2.45 14.35
C ILE A 61 -2.05 -2.96 12.92
N VAL A 62 -1.30 -2.37 12.00
CA VAL A 62 -1.41 -2.71 10.58
C VAL A 62 -0.81 -4.09 10.30
N VAL A 63 0.29 -4.42 10.96
CA VAL A 63 0.92 -5.74 10.81
C VAL A 63 0.02 -6.83 11.40
N GLY A 64 -0.51 -6.56 12.59
CA GLY A 64 -1.33 -7.53 13.28
C GLY A 64 -0.51 -8.62 13.92
N LYS A 65 -1.17 -9.46 14.71
CA LYS A 65 -0.49 -10.53 15.43
C LYS A 65 0.09 -11.54 14.43
N GLY A 66 1.41 -11.72 14.53
CA GLY A 66 2.10 -12.65 13.64
C GLY A 66 2.01 -12.28 12.16
N GLY A 67 1.78 -11.00 11.86
CA GLY A 67 1.67 -10.54 10.48
C GLY A 67 0.33 -10.85 9.83
N SER A 68 -0.67 -11.29 10.62
CA SER A 68 -1.94 -11.75 10.06
C SER A 68 -2.72 -10.65 9.35
N MET A 69 -2.66 -9.43 9.86
CA MET A 69 -3.46 -8.35 9.27
C MET A 69 -2.87 -7.88 7.94
N VAL A 70 -1.56 -7.66 7.89
CA VAL A 70 -0.94 -7.22 6.63
C VAL A 70 -1.11 -8.31 5.56
N LYS A 71 -1.12 -9.57 5.96
CA LYS A 71 -1.37 -10.66 5.02
C LYS A 71 -2.79 -10.60 4.47
N LYS A 72 -3.77 -10.34 5.32
CA LYS A 72 -5.17 -10.21 4.87
C LYS A 72 -5.32 -9.02 3.92
N ILE A 73 -4.69 -7.91 4.25
CA ILE A 73 -4.72 -6.73 3.40
C ILE A 73 -4.15 -7.06 2.03
N GLY A 74 -3.01 -7.74 2.02
CA GLY A 74 -2.37 -8.12 0.77
C GLY A 74 -3.23 -9.04 -0.08
N GLN A 75 -3.88 -10.02 0.54
CA GLN A 75 -4.74 -10.94 -0.19
C GLN A 75 -5.94 -10.22 -0.80
N ALA A 76 -6.58 -9.33 -0.03
CA ALA A 76 -7.73 -8.59 -0.53
C ALA A 76 -7.34 -7.65 -1.65
N ALA A 77 -6.20 -6.97 -1.49
CA ALA A 77 -5.73 -6.05 -2.52
C ALA A 77 -5.35 -6.81 -3.80
N ARG A 78 -4.68 -7.94 -3.65
CA ARG A 78 -4.27 -8.73 -4.82
C ARG A 78 -5.48 -9.19 -5.62
N LYS A 79 -6.51 -9.68 -4.95
CA LYS A 79 -7.71 -10.13 -5.64
C LYS A 79 -8.36 -9.01 -6.45
N ASP A 80 -8.49 -7.84 -5.83
CA ASP A 80 -9.11 -6.70 -6.49
C ASP A 80 -8.27 -6.26 -7.69
N LEU A 81 -6.96 -6.18 -7.49
CA LEU A 81 -6.06 -5.76 -8.56
C LEU A 81 -6.05 -6.74 -9.71
N GLU A 82 -6.11 -8.03 -9.43
CA GLU A 82 -6.15 -9.04 -10.49
C GLU A 82 -7.40 -8.87 -11.35
N LEU A 83 -8.53 -8.56 -10.71
CA LEU A 83 -9.77 -8.32 -11.47
C LEU A 83 -9.68 -7.05 -12.30
N ARG A 84 -9.19 -5.97 -11.71
CA ARG A 84 -9.15 -4.68 -12.40
C ARG A 84 -8.14 -4.64 -13.53
N LEU A 85 -6.99 -5.28 -13.33
CA LEU A 85 -5.93 -5.26 -14.31
C LEU A 85 -5.97 -6.45 -15.26
N ASN A 86 -6.86 -7.39 -15.00
CA ASN A 86 -7.02 -8.61 -15.81
C ASN A 86 -5.67 -9.30 -15.98
N ASN A 87 -4.99 -9.52 -14.86
CA ASN A 87 -3.63 -10.03 -14.90
C ASN A 87 -3.33 -10.73 -13.57
N LYS A 88 -2.43 -11.69 -13.59
CA LYS A 88 -1.96 -12.29 -12.36
C LYS A 88 -0.98 -11.34 -11.68
N ILE A 89 -1.06 -11.28 -10.36
CA ILE A 89 -0.30 -10.31 -9.59
C ILE A 89 0.42 -10.99 -8.44
N TYR A 90 1.70 -10.71 -8.31
CA TYR A 90 2.45 -10.98 -7.11
C TYR A 90 2.54 -9.66 -6.33
N LEU A 91 2.00 -9.66 -5.12
CA LEU A 91 1.98 -8.45 -4.30
C LEU A 91 2.68 -8.72 -2.98
N GLU A 92 3.69 -7.92 -2.70
CA GLU A 92 4.39 -7.99 -1.43
C GLU A 92 4.21 -6.65 -0.72
N LEU A 93 3.67 -6.70 0.50
CA LEU A 93 3.44 -5.51 1.32
C LEU A 93 4.42 -5.49 2.49
N ARG A 94 4.94 -4.31 2.79
CA ARG A 94 5.71 -4.08 4.00
C ARG A 94 5.10 -2.89 4.71
N VAL A 95 5.26 -2.85 6.04
CA VAL A 95 4.77 -1.73 6.84
C VAL A 95 5.99 -1.01 7.39
N LYS A 96 6.06 0.29 7.11
CA LYS A 96 7.20 1.11 7.51
C LYS A 96 6.75 2.28 8.38
N VAL A 97 7.61 2.67 9.30
CA VAL A 97 7.37 3.84 10.14
C VAL A 97 8.17 5.01 9.56
N GLN A 98 7.48 6.11 9.28
CA GLN A 98 8.10 7.35 8.87
C GLN A 98 7.53 8.45 9.74
N GLN A 99 8.27 8.85 10.76
CA GLN A 99 7.78 9.76 11.77
C GLN A 99 7.32 11.09 11.16
N LYS A 100 6.13 11.51 11.54
CA LYS A 100 5.56 12.81 11.17
C LYS A 100 5.55 13.09 9.68
N TRP A 101 5.41 12.03 8.86
CA TRP A 101 5.43 12.23 7.42
C TRP A 101 4.30 13.14 6.96
N SER A 102 3.14 13.10 7.63
CA SER A 102 1.99 13.90 7.22
C SER A 102 2.21 15.39 7.47
N GLN A 103 3.25 15.76 8.20
CA GLN A 103 3.60 17.15 8.46
C GLN A 103 4.80 17.61 7.64
N ASP A 104 5.35 16.74 6.80
CA ASP A 104 6.52 17.04 5.98
C ASP A 104 6.11 17.14 4.52
N HIS A 105 6.22 18.32 3.97
CA HIS A 105 5.84 18.58 2.57
C HIS A 105 6.50 17.64 1.59
N ARG A 106 7.78 17.36 1.80
CA ARG A 106 8.51 16.50 0.87
C ARG A 106 7.99 15.06 0.92
N MET A 107 7.65 14.59 2.12
CA MET A 107 7.11 13.23 2.29
C MET A 107 5.71 13.13 1.71
N ILE A 108 4.89 14.17 1.88
CA ILE A 108 3.54 14.19 1.32
C ILE A 108 3.62 14.05 -0.20
N GLU A 109 4.51 14.80 -0.83
CA GLU A 109 4.68 14.71 -2.27
C GLU A 109 5.25 13.36 -2.69
N LYS A 110 6.23 12.86 -1.93
CA LYS A 110 6.86 11.58 -2.25
C LYS A 110 5.84 10.46 -2.24
N PHE A 111 4.87 10.51 -1.32
CA PHE A 111 3.84 9.49 -1.21
C PHE A 111 2.63 9.75 -2.10
N GLY A 112 2.65 10.83 -2.89
CA GLY A 112 1.61 11.10 -3.87
C GLY A 112 0.38 11.80 -3.37
N TYR A 113 0.42 12.38 -2.18
CA TYR A 113 -0.75 13.04 -1.58
C TYR A 113 -0.67 14.56 -1.58
N GLY A 114 0.40 15.13 -2.07
CA GLY A 114 0.53 16.56 -2.12
C GLY A 114 -0.26 17.17 -3.26
N SER A 115 -0.29 18.49 -3.30
CA SER A 115 -0.89 19.19 -4.40
C SER A 115 -0.11 18.94 -5.69
N LYS A 116 -0.78 19.10 -6.78
CA LYS A 116 -0.15 18.83 -8.08
C LYS A 116 0.84 19.85 -8.49
#